data_9a8cd18d7256c29edd99364e5b5c1e1c
#
_entry.id   9a8cd18d7256c29edd99364e5b5c1e1c
#
_cell.length_a   1.000
_cell.length_b   1.000
_cell.length_c   1.000
_cell.angle_alpha   90.00
_cell.angle_beta   90.00
_cell.angle_gamma   90.00
#
_symmetry.space_group_name_H-M   'P 1'
#
loop_
_entity.id
_entity.type
_entity.pdbx_description
1 polymer ?
#
loop_
_entity_poly.entity_id
_entity_poly.type
_entity_poly.pdbx_seq_one_letter_code
_entity_poly.pdbx_strand_id
1 'polypeptide(L)'
;MKWVVLFACAVSLLFTAAMSASPAGKPRDFVYLGQDELDQNLHILDRSDIAGAEVMYVWRSLEPQKGHYDFSMIEHDLALTRARGKAMYIEVLDRFFQPDARHVPRYLLDEPQYGGGLSRQTETKPAAMAGWVAQQWNPNVRHRFQALLEALAIRFDGRIAGIILTESAVSVDKDAPPDGFTCDRYFDAEVENALVARRAFRRSHVVQYVNFWPCDWANSGGYMSRFFDVAATKHIGVGGPDIVPWQKGQMLNSYAFIRVYKDKVPVVAMAVQEPTLEYRNPETGKPFTRDEFTRFATLYLGVKDIFWSKETPWLREAQPPVSPGSASRPSH
;
A
#
# COMPACT_ATOMS: atom_id res chain seq x y z
N MET A 1 41.79 -62.54 32.83
CA MET A 1 40.82 -62.16 31.76
C MET A 1 40.54 -60.68 31.90
N LYS A 2 41.12 -59.82 31.04
CA LYS A 2 40.93 -58.38 31.03
C LYS A 2 40.00 -58.00 29.87
N TRP A 3 38.86 -57.43 30.16
CA TRP A 3 37.92 -56.93 29.18
C TRP A 3 38.31 -55.49 28.82
N VAL A 4 38.61 -55.24 27.52
CA VAL A 4 38.84 -53.91 26.96
C VAL A 4 37.51 -53.46 26.38
N VAL A 5 36.98 -52.37 26.92
CA VAL A 5 35.76 -51.69 26.38
C VAL A 5 36.23 -50.59 25.44
N LEU A 6 35.95 -50.75 24.15
CA LEU A 6 36.17 -49.71 23.13
C LEU A 6 34.98 -48.76 23.13
N PHE A 7 35.25 -47.48 23.47
CA PHE A 7 34.32 -46.40 23.29
C PHE A 7 34.45 -45.85 21.85
N ALA A 8 33.42 -46.03 21.04
CA ALA A 8 33.33 -45.39 19.75
C ALA A 8 32.73 -44.01 19.91
N CYS A 9 33.52 -42.96 19.71
CA CYS A 9 33.07 -41.59 19.62
C CYS A 9 32.42 -41.32 18.23
N ALA A 10 31.10 -41.23 18.18
CA ALA A 10 30.39 -40.76 16.99
C ALA A 10 30.47 -39.22 16.94
N VAL A 11 31.27 -38.69 16.01
CA VAL A 11 31.29 -37.28 15.68
C VAL A 11 30.12 -36.96 14.77
N SER A 12 29.08 -36.36 15.33
CA SER A 12 27.95 -35.84 14.55
C SER A 12 28.35 -34.51 13.90
N LEU A 13 28.62 -34.51 12.62
CA LEU A 13 28.77 -33.34 11.78
C LEU A 13 27.41 -32.68 11.60
N LEU A 14 27.15 -31.61 12.32
CA LEU A 14 26.04 -30.69 12.10
C LEU A 14 26.31 -29.90 10.81
N PHE A 15 25.72 -30.32 9.71
CA PHE A 15 25.63 -29.48 8.50
C PHE A 15 24.65 -28.36 8.79
N THR A 16 25.15 -27.16 9.11
CA THR A 16 24.37 -25.93 9.04
C THR A 16 24.17 -25.60 7.58
N ALA A 17 23.00 -25.95 7.05
CA ALA A 17 22.56 -25.46 5.76
C ALA A 17 22.40 -23.94 5.87
N ALA A 18 23.38 -23.20 5.36
CA ALA A 18 23.23 -21.78 5.11
C ALA A 18 22.10 -21.65 4.07
N MET A 19 20.92 -21.19 4.50
CA MET A 19 19.86 -20.77 3.59
C MET A 19 20.41 -19.57 2.81
N SER A 20 20.88 -19.84 1.59
CA SER A 20 21.18 -18.79 0.62
C SER A 20 19.88 -18.06 0.34
N ALA A 21 19.72 -16.85 0.89
CA ALA A 21 18.66 -15.95 0.49
C ALA A 21 18.79 -15.73 -1.02
N SER A 22 17.79 -16.14 -1.78
CA SER A 22 17.72 -15.80 -3.21
C SER A 22 17.88 -14.29 -3.34
N PRO A 23 18.67 -13.79 -4.30
CA PRO A 23 18.81 -12.37 -4.51
C PRO A 23 17.41 -11.78 -4.71
N ALA A 24 17.05 -10.75 -3.94
CA ALA A 24 15.78 -10.06 -4.08
C ALA A 24 15.66 -9.61 -5.54
N GLY A 25 14.67 -10.13 -6.26
CA GLY A 25 14.43 -9.75 -7.65
C GLY A 25 14.18 -8.23 -7.73
N LYS A 26 14.46 -7.64 -8.90
CA LYS A 26 14.13 -6.23 -9.12
C LYS A 26 12.62 -6.02 -8.91
N PRO A 27 12.19 -4.97 -8.18
CA PRO A 27 10.78 -4.69 -8.00
C PRO A 27 10.14 -4.34 -9.35
N ARG A 28 8.84 -4.55 -9.46
CA ARG A 28 8.08 -4.10 -10.62
C ARG A 28 7.71 -2.64 -10.44
N ASP A 29 7.86 -1.87 -11.50
CA ASP A 29 7.51 -0.46 -11.51
C ASP A 29 6.09 -0.29 -12.09
N PHE A 30 5.25 0.47 -11.42
CA PHE A 30 3.90 0.84 -11.80
C PHE A 30 3.78 2.35 -11.84
N VAL A 31 2.82 2.88 -12.59
CA VAL A 31 2.44 4.28 -12.48
C VAL A 31 1.32 4.44 -11.45
N TYR A 32 1.41 5.48 -10.64
CA TYR A 32 0.39 5.90 -9.66
C TYR A 32 -0.47 7.02 -10.24
N LEU A 33 -1.77 6.82 -10.28
CA LEU A 33 -2.73 7.69 -10.96
C LEU A 33 -3.94 7.97 -10.08
N GLY A 34 -4.49 9.17 -10.22
CA GLY A 34 -5.80 9.52 -9.69
C GLY A 34 -6.94 8.95 -10.53
N GLN A 35 -8.15 9.06 -10.01
CA GLN A 35 -9.38 8.79 -10.75
C GLN A 35 -9.42 9.63 -12.02
N ASP A 36 -9.93 9.07 -13.13
CA ASP A 36 -10.07 9.73 -14.44
C ASP A 36 -8.74 10.14 -15.12
N GLU A 37 -7.60 9.60 -14.66
CA GLU A 37 -6.30 9.97 -15.21
C GLU A 37 -5.69 8.94 -16.17
N LEU A 38 -6.19 7.70 -16.18
CA LEU A 38 -5.56 6.62 -16.94
C LEU A 38 -5.53 6.89 -18.45
N ASP A 39 -6.64 7.36 -19.03
CA ASP A 39 -6.73 7.67 -20.48
C ASP A 39 -5.68 8.68 -20.93
N GLN A 40 -5.38 9.65 -20.09
CA GLN A 40 -4.41 10.70 -20.41
C GLN A 40 -2.95 10.23 -20.24
N ASN A 41 -2.72 9.09 -19.58
CA ASN A 41 -1.41 8.56 -19.23
C ASN A 41 -1.09 7.19 -19.86
N LEU A 42 -1.84 6.77 -20.89
CA LEU A 42 -1.63 5.49 -21.57
C LEU A 42 -0.22 5.33 -22.15
N HIS A 43 0.41 6.43 -22.56
CA HIS A 43 1.80 6.43 -23.05
C HIS A 43 2.80 5.91 -21.99
N ILE A 44 2.49 6.08 -20.69
CA ILE A 44 3.32 5.52 -19.59
C ILE A 44 3.11 4.00 -19.54
N LEU A 45 1.89 3.51 -19.72
CA LEU A 45 1.61 2.07 -19.75
C LEU A 45 2.20 1.37 -20.99
N ASP A 46 2.41 2.09 -22.08
CA ASP A 46 3.04 1.54 -23.29
C ASP A 46 4.55 1.26 -23.11
N ARG A 47 5.16 1.78 -22.04
CA ARG A 47 6.57 1.54 -21.70
C ARG A 47 6.80 0.08 -21.30
N SER A 48 7.91 -0.51 -21.75
CA SER A 48 8.27 -1.90 -21.42
C SER A 48 8.75 -2.08 -19.97
N ASP A 49 9.28 -1.01 -19.34
CA ASP A 49 9.74 -1.01 -17.95
C ASP A 49 8.62 -0.77 -16.92
N ILE A 50 7.39 -0.51 -17.35
CA ILE A 50 6.23 -0.34 -16.50
C ILE A 50 5.39 -1.61 -16.52
N ALA A 51 5.11 -2.17 -15.34
CA ALA A 51 4.34 -3.40 -15.16
C ALA A 51 2.83 -3.17 -15.13
N GLY A 52 2.38 -1.94 -14.84
CA GLY A 52 0.97 -1.63 -14.74
C GLY A 52 0.68 -0.28 -14.09
N ALA A 53 -0.51 -0.16 -13.52
CA ALA A 53 -0.95 1.03 -12.80
C ALA A 53 -1.53 0.68 -11.42
N GLU A 54 -1.36 1.61 -10.49
CA GLU A 54 -2.22 1.78 -9.32
C GLU A 54 -3.14 2.96 -9.62
N VAL A 55 -4.45 2.77 -9.47
CA VAL A 55 -5.44 3.82 -9.72
C VAL A 55 -6.31 4.02 -8.49
N MET A 56 -6.40 5.26 -8.03
CA MET A 56 -7.25 5.67 -6.91
C MET A 56 -8.68 5.88 -7.36
N TYR A 57 -9.64 5.45 -6.54
CA TYR A 57 -11.08 5.71 -6.74
C TYR A 57 -11.69 6.23 -5.45
N VAL A 58 -12.48 7.29 -5.55
CA VAL A 58 -13.18 7.84 -4.39
C VAL A 58 -14.45 7.05 -4.11
N TRP A 59 -14.76 6.81 -2.83
CA TRP A 59 -15.92 6.02 -2.42
C TRP A 59 -17.23 6.50 -3.04
N ARG A 60 -17.45 7.81 -3.10
CA ARG A 60 -18.68 8.40 -3.70
C ARG A 60 -18.92 7.94 -5.14
N SER A 61 -17.88 7.85 -5.95
CA SER A 61 -18.00 7.40 -7.34
C SER A 61 -18.38 5.94 -7.44
N LEU A 62 -17.85 5.12 -6.53
CA LEU A 62 -18.10 3.67 -6.51
C LEU A 62 -19.45 3.29 -5.90
N GLU A 63 -20.03 4.14 -5.03
CA GLU A 63 -21.33 3.94 -4.41
C GLU A 63 -22.14 5.25 -4.45
N PRO A 64 -22.65 5.65 -5.61
CA PRO A 64 -23.39 6.91 -5.77
C PRO A 64 -24.69 6.93 -4.94
N GLN A 65 -25.32 5.78 -4.71
CA GLN A 65 -26.48 5.60 -3.86
C GLN A 65 -26.27 4.39 -2.94
N LYS A 66 -26.88 4.41 -1.77
CA LYS A 66 -26.75 3.37 -0.75
C LYS A 66 -27.03 1.96 -1.32
N GLY A 67 -26.00 1.13 -1.37
CA GLY A 67 -26.07 -0.24 -1.88
C GLY A 67 -26.14 -0.35 -3.41
N HIS A 68 -26.07 0.74 -4.14
CA HIS A 68 -25.96 0.76 -5.58
C HIS A 68 -24.54 1.11 -6.00
N TYR A 69 -23.83 0.14 -6.55
CA TYR A 69 -22.44 0.27 -6.92
C TYR A 69 -22.28 0.55 -8.42
N ASP A 70 -21.45 1.53 -8.75
CA ASP A 70 -21.03 1.82 -10.11
C ASP A 70 -19.51 1.58 -10.25
N PHE A 71 -19.18 0.51 -10.92
CA PHE A 71 -17.79 0.12 -11.18
C PHE A 71 -17.39 0.32 -12.66
N SER A 72 -18.18 1.05 -13.42
CA SER A 72 -17.92 1.30 -14.86
C SER A 72 -16.54 1.87 -15.12
N MET A 73 -16.09 2.79 -14.27
CA MET A 73 -14.77 3.41 -14.33
C MET A 73 -13.63 2.39 -14.12
N ILE A 74 -13.76 1.55 -13.09
CA ILE A 74 -12.77 0.48 -12.84
C ILE A 74 -12.75 -0.53 -14.01
N GLU A 75 -13.92 -0.89 -14.58
CA GLU A 75 -14.00 -1.78 -15.73
C GLU A 75 -13.32 -1.19 -16.97
N HIS A 76 -13.53 0.10 -17.21
CA HIS A 76 -12.88 0.83 -18.30
C HIS A 76 -11.36 0.80 -18.15
N ASP A 77 -10.85 1.23 -17.00
CA ASP A 77 -9.42 1.29 -16.71
C ASP A 77 -8.76 -0.09 -16.75
N LEU A 78 -9.45 -1.09 -16.23
CA LEU A 78 -8.98 -2.47 -16.28
C LEU A 78 -8.92 -3.02 -17.72
N ALA A 79 -9.88 -2.64 -18.57
CA ALA A 79 -9.86 -3.04 -19.99
C ALA A 79 -8.66 -2.42 -20.72
N LEU A 80 -8.38 -1.13 -20.50
CA LEU A 80 -7.26 -0.41 -21.11
C LEU A 80 -5.91 -0.99 -20.66
N THR A 81 -5.79 -1.27 -19.36
CA THR A 81 -4.59 -1.85 -18.74
C THR A 81 -4.33 -3.26 -19.29
N ARG A 82 -5.36 -4.10 -19.34
CA ARG A 82 -5.27 -5.48 -19.87
C ARG A 82 -4.97 -5.55 -21.35
N ALA A 83 -5.54 -4.64 -22.16
CA ALA A 83 -5.24 -4.56 -23.58
C ALA A 83 -3.75 -4.34 -23.87
N ARG A 84 -3.00 -3.82 -22.89
CA ARG A 84 -1.55 -3.62 -22.93
C ARG A 84 -0.77 -4.74 -22.24
N GLY A 85 -1.43 -5.79 -21.77
CA GLY A 85 -0.80 -6.87 -21.00
C GLY A 85 -0.26 -6.42 -19.63
N LYS A 86 -0.83 -5.35 -19.06
CA LYS A 86 -0.39 -4.73 -17.81
C LYS A 86 -1.29 -5.14 -16.64
N ALA A 87 -0.71 -5.12 -15.43
CA ALA A 87 -1.44 -5.37 -14.19
C ALA A 87 -2.05 -4.07 -13.63
N MET A 88 -3.09 -4.21 -12.82
CA MET A 88 -3.76 -3.07 -12.20
C MET A 88 -3.98 -3.33 -10.70
N TYR A 89 -3.60 -2.37 -9.88
CA TYR A 89 -4.03 -2.23 -8.50
C TYR A 89 -5.12 -1.15 -8.43
N ILE A 90 -6.06 -1.31 -7.51
CA ILE A 90 -7.05 -0.28 -7.20
C ILE A 90 -6.85 0.18 -5.75
N GLU A 91 -6.87 1.49 -5.51
CA GLU A 91 -6.91 2.07 -4.17
C GLU A 91 -8.30 2.68 -3.94
N VAL A 92 -8.92 2.37 -2.80
CA VAL A 92 -10.24 2.90 -2.44
C VAL A 92 -10.08 3.98 -1.39
N LEU A 93 -10.35 5.23 -1.78
CA LEU A 93 -10.17 6.38 -0.90
C LEU A 93 -11.36 6.57 0.04
N ASP A 94 -11.08 6.45 1.33
CA ASP A 94 -11.97 6.83 2.43
C ASP A 94 -11.49 8.10 3.15
N ARG A 95 -10.35 8.65 2.74
CA ARG A 95 -9.75 9.90 3.23
C ARG A 95 -9.17 10.72 2.09
N PHE A 96 -9.05 12.01 2.28
CA PHE A 96 -8.59 12.93 1.24
C PHE A 96 -8.17 14.26 1.85
N PHE A 97 -7.21 14.93 1.19
CA PHE A 97 -6.60 16.18 1.64
C PHE A 97 -7.12 17.39 0.84
N GLN A 98 -8.42 17.42 0.58
CA GLN A 98 -9.11 18.48 -0.14
C GLN A 98 -10.19 19.06 0.78
N PRO A 99 -10.04 20.31 1.27
CA PRO A 99 -10.95 20.90 2.26
C PRO A 99 -12.41 20.98 1.81
N ASP A 100 -12.62 21.24 0.53
CA ASP A 100 -13.96 21.46 -0.05
C ASP A 100 -14.60 20.19 -0.60
N ALA A 101 -13.82 19.10 -0.74
CA ALA A 101 -14.33 17.85 -1.26
C ALA A 101 -15.02 17.01 -0.17
N ARG A 102 -15.99 16.19 -0.58
CA ARG A 102 -16.70 15.21 0.27
C ARG A 102 -16.82 13.93 -0.53
N HIS A 103 -15.74 13.17 -0.59
CA HIS A 103 -15.61 12.00 -1.46
C HIS A 103 -16.23 10.71 -0.91
N VAL A 104 -17.16 10.83 0.04
CA VAL A 104 -17.98 9.70 0.50
C VAL A 104 -19.41 9.82 -0.02
N PRO A 105 -20.16 8.71 -0.11
CA PRO A 105 -21.57 8.72 -0.51
C PRO A 105 -22.40 9.73 0.27
N ARG A 106 -23.31 10.43 -0.41
CA ARG A 106 -24.08 11.51 0.20
C ARG A 106 -24.95 11.06 1.38
N TYR A 107 -25.51 9.87 1.33
CA TYR A 107 -26.30 9.35 2.44
C TYR A 107 -25.54 9.23 3.75
N LEU A 108 -24.20 9.04 3.70
CA LEU A 108 -23.36 9.03 4.90
C LEU A 108 -23.28 10.41 5.57
N LEU A 109 -23.46 11.48 4.79
CA LEU A 109 -23.45 12.84 5.30
C LEU A 109 -24.81 13.25 5.86
N ASP A 110 -25.89 12.73 5.26
CA ASP A 110 -27.26 13.21 5.46
C ASP A 110 -28.05 12.36 6.51
N GLU A 111 -27.79 11.05 6.59
CA GLU A 111 -28.55 10.17 7.48
C GLU A 111 -27.94 10.15 8.91
N PRO A 112 -28.75 10.39 9.99
CA PRO A 112 -28.24 10.60 11.35
C PRO A 112 -27.39 9.48 11.94
N GLN A 113 -27.66 8.21 11.57
CA GLN A 113 -26.94 7.04 12.09
C GLN A 113 -25.45 7.00 11.70
N TYR A 114 -25.05 7.78 10.71
CA TYR A 114 -23.66 7.87 10.28
C TYR A 114 -22.88 9.01 10.97
N GLY A 115 -23.55 9.84 11.77
CA GLY A 115 -22.90 10.94 12.50
C GLY A 115 -22.18 11.95 11.58
N GLY A 116 -22.73 12.19 10.37
CA GLY A 116 -22.11 13.05 9.36
C GLY A 116 -21.06 12.35 8.49
N GLY A 117 -20.75 11.07 8.76
CA GLY A 117 -19.93 10.20 7.91
C GLY A 117 -18.45 10.55 7.81
N LEU A 118 -18.09 11.81 7.96
CA LEU A 118 -16.73 12.35 7.82
C LEU A 118 -16.30 13.09 9.09
N SER A 119 -15.03 13.01 9.38
CA SER A 119 -14.35 13.86 10.35
C SER A 119 -13.28 14.69 9.68
N ARG A 120 -13.10 15.91 10.17
CA ARG A 120 -12.04 16.79 9.70
C ARG A 120 -10.67 16.26 10.14
N GLN A 121 -9.73 16.22 9.22
CA GLN A 121 -8.32 16.04 9.53
C GLN A 121 -7.68 17.40 9.78
N THR A 122 -6.91 17.49 10.87
CA THR A 122 -6.14 18.67 11.21
C THR A 122 -4.67 18.38 10.93
N GLU A 123 -3.97 19.30 10.29
CA GLU A 123 -2.52 19.20 10.17
C GLU A 123 -1.81 19.98 11.29
N THR A 124 -0.58 19.58 11.58
CA THR A 124 0.25 20.20 12.63
C THR A 124 0.67 21.64 12.33
N LYS A 125 0.40 22.12 11.10
CA LYS A 125 0.69 23.51 10.71
C LYS A 125 -0.62 24.29 10.61
N PRO A 126 -0.76 25.46 11.30
CA PRO A 126 -2.01 26.22 11.38
C PRO A 126 -2.60 26.71 10.05
N ALA A 127 -1.83 26.69 8.96
CA ALA A 127 -2.25 27.13 7.62
C ALA A 127 -2.34 26.00 6.60
N ALA A 128 -2.11 24.75 7.01
CA ALA A 128 -2.07 23.65 6.08
C ALA A 128 -3.45 23.05 5.86
N MET A 129 -3.62 22.45 4.70
CA MET A 129 -4.87 21.88 4.21
C MET A 129 -5.54 20.98 5.24
N ALA A 130 -6.76 21.34 5.62
CA ALA A 130 -7.64 20.42 6.27
C ALA A 130 -8.12 19.42 5.22
N GLY A 131 -8.10 18.16 5.56
CA GLY A 131 -8.70 17.10 4.78
C GLY A 131 -9.87 16.49 5.52
N TRP A 132 -10.32 15.35 5.05
CA TRP A 132 -11.42 14.61 5.65
C TRP A 132 -11.08 13.13 5.66
N VAL A 133 -11.60 12.42 6.68
CA VAL A 133 -11.52 10.97 6.81
C VAL A 133 -12.90 10.42 7.11
N ALA A 134 -13.27 9.30 6.51
CA ALA A 134 -14.49 8.59 6.87
C ALA A 134 -14.38 8.09 8.31
N GLN A 135 -15.46 8.24 9.06
CA GLN A 135 -15.51 7.87 10.48
C GLN A 135 -15.56 6.35 10.64
N GLN A 136 -14.48 5.65 10.29
CA GLN A 136 -14.42 4.18 10.36
C GLN A 136 -14.66 3.64 11.78
N TRP A 137 -14.40 4.46 12.83
CA TRP A 137 -14.76 4.14 14.23
C TRP A 137 -16.28 4.16 14.49
N ASN A 138 -17.08 4.78 13.60
CA ASN A 138 -18.53 4.61 13.60
C ASN A 138 -18.89 3.28 12.92
N PRO A 139 -19.49 2.30 13.63
CA PRO A 139 -19.76 0.98 13.06
C PRO A 139 -20.70 1.01 11.86
N ASN A 140 -21.61 1.99 11.77
CA ASN A 140 -22.51 2.10 10.61
C ASN A 140 -21.76 2.57 9.36
N VAL A 141 -20.82 3.53 9.47
CA VAL A 141 -19.95 3.97 8.37
C VAL A 141 -19.07 2.81 7.95
N ARG A 142 -18.37 2.16 8.89
CA ARG A 142 -17.50 1.02 8.63
C ARG A 142 -18.22 -0.11 7.91
N HIS A 143 -19.43 -0.47 8.34
CA HIS A 143 -20.23 -1.51 7.69
C HIS A 143 -20.53 -1.18 6.21
N ARG A 144 -20.75 0.09 5.88
CA ARG A 144 -20.96 0.50 4.49
C ARG A 144 -19.66 0.39 3.67
N PHE A 145 -18.54 0.75 4.27
CA PHE A 145 -17.24 0.59 3.60
C PHE A 145 -16.90 -0.89 3.37
N GLN A 146 -17.16 -1.73 4.35
CA GLN A 146 -16.98 -3.19 4.22
C GLN A 146 -17.88 -3.78 3.14
N ALA A 147 -19.13 -3.34 3.04
CA ALA A 147 -20.04 -3.77 1.98
C ALA A 147 -19.54 -3.36 0.58
N LEU A 148 -18.92 -2.17 0.44
CA LEU A 148 -18.24 -1.78 -0.80
C LEU A 148 -17.06 -2.71 -1.12
N LEU A 149 -16.21 -3.03 -0.14
CA LEU A 149 -15.08 -3.94 -0.33
C LEU A 149 -15.53 -5.33 -0.78
N GLU A 150 -16.59 -5.85 -0.21
CA GLU A 150 -17.21 -7.12 -0.62
C GLU A 150 -17.77 -7.07 -2.04
N ALA A 151 -18.46 -6.00 -2.41
CA ALA A 151 -18.99 -5.81 -3.75
C ALA A 151 -17.87 -5.70 -4.81
N LEU A 152 -16.80 -4.98 -4.50
CA LEU A 152 -15.60 -4.92 -5.34
C LEU A 152 -14.95 -6.30 -5.50
N ALA A 153 -14.87 -7.09 -4.44
CA ALA A 153 -14.30 -8.43 -4.50
C ALA A 153 -15.13 -9.38 -5.38
N ILE A 154 -16.46 -9.33 -5.27
CA ILE A 154 -17.37 -10.11 -6.15
C ILE A 154 -17.06 -9.83 -7.62
N ARG A 155 -16.77 -8.58 -7.96
CA ARG A 155 -16.54 -8.16 -9.34
C ARG A 155 -15.11 -8.36 -9.83
N PHE A 156 -14.11 -8.11 -8.98
CA PHE A 156 -12.71 -7.93 -9.39
C PHE A 156 -11.71 -8.94 -8.84
N ASP A 157 -12.06 -9.80 -7.87
CA ASP A 157 -11.11 -10.75 -7.30
C ASP A 157 -10.53 -11.70 -8.35
N GLY A 158 -9.20 -11.71 -8.50
CA GLY A 158 -8.46 -12.44 -9.53
C GLY A 158 -8.47 -11.76 -10.91
N ARG A 159 -9.12 -10.60 -11.04
CA ARG A 159 -9.05 -9.78 -12.24
C ARG A 159 -8.08 -8.61 -12.11
N ILE A 160 -7.82 -8.16 -10.91
CA ILE A 160 -6.83 -7.13 -10.55
C ILE A 160 -5.65 -7.76 -9.80
N ALA A 161 -4.51 -7.08 -9.78
CA ALA A 161 -3.34 -7.51 -9.01
C ALA A 161 -3.60 -7.40 -7.50
N GLY A 162 -4.28 -6.35 -7.08
CA GLY A 162 -4.65 -6.16 -5.68
C GLY A 162 -5.55 -4.96 -5.44
N ILE A 163 -6.10 -4.94 -4.22
CA ILE A 163 -6.78 -3.78 -3.66
C ILE A 163 -5.89 -3.17 -2.57
N ILE A 164 -5.82 -1.85 -2.55
CA ILE A 164 -5.07 -1.08 -1.56
C ILE A 164 -6.07 -0.32 -0.69
N LEU A 165 -5.90 -0.47 0.61
CA LEU A 165 -6.57 0.34 1.62
C LEU A 165 -5.67 1.51 1.97
N THR A 166 -6.27 2.67 2.13
CA THR A 166 -5.55 3.92 2.36
C THR A 166 -4.67 3.90 3.61
N GLU A 167 -3.81 4.89 3.75
CA GLU A 167 -2.84 4.98 4.84
C GLU A 167 -3.46 4.90 6.25
N SER A 168 -2.73 4.35 7.20
CA SER A 168 -3.18 4.24 8.59
C SER A 168 -3.13 5.55 9.37
N ALA A 169 -2.44 6.57 8.87
CA ALA A 169 -2.36 7.86 9.54
C ALA A 169 -3.70 8.59 9.52
N VAL A 170 -4.06 9.13 10.66
CA VAL A 170 -5.17 10.07 10.81
C VAL A 170 -4.77 11.17 11.78
N SER A 171 -5.09 12.40 11.44
CA SER A 171 -4.87 13.55 12.30
C SER A 171 -6.20 14.18 12.67
N VAL A 172 -6.74 13.79 13.81
CA VAL A 172 -7.94 14.40 14.40
C VAL A 172 -7.55 15.40 15.48
N ASP A 173 -8.46 16.34 15.78
CA ASP A 173 -8.29 17.27 16.88
C ASP A 173 -8.17 16.47 18.20
N LYS A 174 -7.04 16.64 18.90
CA LYS A 174 -6.79 15.92 20.16
C LYS A 174 -7.50 16.56 21.35
N ASP A 175 -7.76 17.87 21.27
CA ASP A 175 -8.41 18.63 22.34
C ASP A 175 -9.94 18.57 22.23
N ALA A 176 -10.44 18.34 21.00
CA ALA A 176 -11.84 18.14 20.70
C ALA A 176 -12.02 16.96 19.72
N PRO A 177 -11.76 15.73 20.18
CA PRO A 177 -11.86 14.57 19.30
C PRO A 177 -13.28 14.38 18.77
N PRO A 178 -13.43 13.87 17.54
CA PRO A 178 -14.74 13.56 16.98
C PRO A 178 -15.51 12.56 17.84
N ASP A 179 -16.83 12.63 17.81
CA ASP A 179 -17.69 11.76 18.56
C ASP A 179 -17.35 10.27 18.35
N GLY A 180 -17.18 9.58 19.47
CA GLY A 180 -16.84 8.15 19.47
C GLY A 180 -15.43 7.79 19.03
N PHE A 181 -14.59 8.76 18.66
CA PHE A 181 -13.20 8.49 18.33
C PHE A 181 -12.39 8.13 19.57
N THR A 182 -11.67 7.04 19.49
CA THR A 182 -10.50 6.73 20.32
C THR A 182 -9.46 6.06 19.44
N CYS A 183 -8.19 6.13 19.83
CA CYS A 183 -7.12 5.50 19.05
C CYS A 183 -7.34 3.98 18.92
N ASP A 184 -7.80 3.31 19.96
CA ASP A 184 -8.14 1.88 19.92
C ASP A 184 -9.29 1.60 18.95
N ARG A 185 -10.39 2.34 19.02
CA ARG A 185 -11.54 2.15 18.12
C ARG A 185 -11.16 2.38 16.66
N TYR A 186 -10.33 3.39 16.41
CA TYR A 186 -9.84 3.64 15.07
C TYR A 186 -8.96 2.49 14.58
N PHE A 187 -7.98 2.08 15.38
CA PHE A 187 -7.09 0.96 15.06
C PHE A 187 -7.88 -0.33 14.80
N ASP A 188 -8.78 -0.70 15.70
CA ASP A 188 -9.58 -1.91 15.56
C ASP A 188 -10.49 -1.85 14.32
N ALA A 189 -11.02 -0.68 13.97
CA ALA A 189 -11.82 -0.47 12.76
C ALA A 189 -11.01 -0.70 11.47
N GLU A 190 -9.80 -0.14 11.39
CA GLU A 190 -8.93 -0.33 10.22
C GLU A 190 -8.46 -1.79 10.09
N VAL A 191 -8.11 -2.43 11.20
CA VAL A 191 -7.79 -3.87 11.21
C VAL A 191 -9.00 -4.70 10.73
N GLU A 192 -10.20 -4.38 11.19
CA GLU A 192 -11.41 -5.07 10.76
C GLU A 192 -11.67 -4.90 9.26
N ASN A 193 -11.51 -3.68 8.72
CA ASN A 193 -11.62 -3.41 7.28
C ASN A 193 -10.62 -4.25 6.47
N ALA A 194 -9.36 -4.30 6.89
CA ALA A 194 -8.34 -5.12 6.25
C ALA A 194 -8.66 -6.62 6.28
N LEU A 195 -9.21 -7.11 7.39
CA LEU A 195 -9.65 -8.50 7.54
C LEU A 195 -10.87 -8.82 6.66
N VAL A 196 -11.84 -7.91 6.54
CA VAL A 196 -12.99 -8.06 5.63
C VAL A 196 -12.51 -8.11 4.19
N ALA A 197 -11.67 -7.15 3.78
CA ALA A 197 -11.07 -7.13 2.44
C ALA A 197 -10.34 -8.46 2.15
N ARG A 198 -9.53 -8.96 3.08
CA ARG A 198 -8.78 -10.22 2.89
C ARG A 198 -9.66 -11.45 2.77
N ARG A 199 -10.77 -11.50 3.51
CA ARG A 199 -11.76 -12.59 3.36
C ARG A 199 -12.47 -12.55 2.01
N ALA A 200 -12.76 -11.36 1.52
CA ALA A 200 -13.46 -11.16 0.26
C ALA A 200 -12.56 -11.40 -0.96
N PHE A 201 -11.38 -10.78 -0.99
CA PHE A 201 -10.39 -10.94 -2.05
C PHE A 201 -9.51 -12.16 -1.79
N ARG A 202 -9.79 -13.28 -2.45
CA ARG A 202 -9.08 -14.55 -2.22
C ARG A 202 -7.90 -14.78 -3.15
N ARG A 203 -7.92 -14.18 -4.33
CA ARG A 203 -6.92 -14.35 -5.41
C ARG A 203 -6.06 -13.12 -5.62
N SER A 204 -6.63 -11.94 -5.47
CA SER A 204 -5.92 -10.68 -5.56
C SER A 204 -5.24 -10.33 -4.22
N HIS A 205 -4.15 -9.57 -4.27
CA HIS A 205 -3.55 -9.05 -3.04
C HIS A 205 -4.50 -8.06 -2.34
N VAL A 206 -4.46 -8.07 -1.02
CA VAL A 206 -4.99 -6.98 -0.18
C VAL A 206 -3.81 -6.35 0.48
N VAL A 207 -3.63 -5.05 0.31
CA VAL A 207 -2.51 -4.27 0.84
C VAL A 207 -3.07 -3.17 1.73
N GLN A 208 -2.60 -3.08 2.96
CA GLN A 208 -2.84 -1.93 3.81
C GLN A 208 -1.64 -0.99 3.75
N TYR A 209 -1.86 0.27 3.41
CA TYR A 209 -0.83 1.28 3.56
C TYR A 209 -0.68 1.64 5.03
N VAL A 210 0.53 1.52 5.55
CA VAL A 210 0.87 1.78 6.95
C VAL A 210 2.00 2.78 7.01
N ASN A 211 1.74 3.93 7.62
CA ASN A 211 2.76 4.92 7.92
C ASN A 211 2.83 5.23 9.41
N PHE A 212 1.76 5.73 10.00
CA PHE A 212 1.65 6.03 11.43
C PHE A 212 0.30 5.55 11.96
N TRP A 213 0.22 5.25 13.25
CA TRP A 213 -1.04 5.09 13.95
C TRP A 213 -1.26 6.27 14.91
N PRO A 214 -2.48 6.75 15.08
CA PRO A 214 -2.75 7.76 16.11
C PRO A 214 -2.37 7.19 17.49
N CYS A 215 -1.83 8.03 18.35
CA CYS A 215 -1.35 7.66 19.71
C CYS A 215 -0.21 6.62 19.74
N ASP A 216 0.47 6.35 18.63
CA ASP A 216 1.49 5.28 18.55
C ASP A 216 2.78 5.76 17.87
N TRP A 217 3.54 6.61 18.52
CA TRP A 217 4.86 6.97 18.03
C TRP A 217 5.90 5.94 18.44
N ALA A 218 6.66 5.45 17.45
CA ALA A 218 7.68 4.41 17.65
C ALA A 218 7.15 3.16 18.38
N ASN A 219 5.93 2.77 18.06
CA ASN A 219 5.22 1.63 18.66
C ASN A 219 4.96 1.73 20.17
N SER A 220 4.87 2.94 20.71
CA SER A 220 4.62 3.15 22.16
C SER A 220 3.25 2.65 22.60
N GLY A 221 2.24 2.65 21.71
CA GLY A 221 0.90 2.09 21.92
C GLY A 221 0.78 0.62 21.49
N GLY A 222 1.79 0.09 20.82
CA GLY A 222 1.80 -1.29 20.34
C GLY A 222 0.89 -1.55 19.11
N TYR A 223 0.33 -0.52 18.47
CA TYR A 223 -0.53 -0.70 17.30
C TYR A 223 0.25 -1.19 16.09
N MET A 224 1.46 -0.66 15.89
CA MET A 224 2.29 -1.06 14.77
C MET A 224 2.61 -2.57 14.84
N SER A 225 3.10 -3.06 15.98
CA SER A 225 3.41 -4.49 16.16
C SER A 225 2.15 -5.37 16.00
N ARG A 226 1.04 -4.98 16.65
CA ARG A 226 -0.23 -5.71 16.56
C ARG A 226 -0.73 -5.82 15.11
N PHE A 227 -0.67 -4.73 14.35
CA PHE A 227 -1.10 -4.76 12.95
C PHE A 227 -0.22 -5.69 12.10
N PHE A 228 1.11 -5.59 12.23
CA PHE A 228 2.03 -6.44 11.46
C PHE A 228 1.92 -7.93 11.80
N ASP A 229 1.64 -8.28 13.05
CA ASP A 229 1.32 -9.65 13.44
C ASP A 229 0.02 -10.16 12.79
N VAL A 230 -1.02 -9.32 12.75
CA VAL A 230 -2.26 -9.63 12.03
C VAL A 230 -1.97 -9.79 10.53
N ALA A 231 -1.25 -8.85 9.92
CA ALA A 231 -0.93 -8.89 8.49
C ALA A 231 -0.20 -10.19 8.10
N ALA A 232 0.81 -10.58 8.87
CA ALA A 232 1.56 -11.83 8.65
C ALA A 232 0.68 -13.07 8.81
N THR A 233 -0.14 -13.14 9.88
CA THR A 233 -0.96 -14.33 10.17
C THR A 233 -2.19 -14.45 9.27
N LYS A 234 -2.71 -13.34 8.76
CA LYS A 234 -3.89 -13.31 7.88
C LYS A 234 -3.56 -13.12 6.41
N HIS A 235 -2.27 -13.13 6.05
CA HIS A 235 -1.82 -12.96 4.67
C HIS A 235 -2.33 -11.65 4.03
N ILE A 236 -2.22 -10.54 4.77
CA ILE A 236 -2.46 -9.20 4.29
C ILE A 236 -1.11 -8.61 3.86
N GLY A 237 -1.04 -8.04 2.66
CA GLY A 237 0.11 -7.29 2.20
C GLY A 237 0.23 -5.97 2.95
N VAL A 238 1.42 -5.42 2.98
CA VAL A 238 1.69 -4.13 3.61
C VAL A 238 2.37 -3.18 2.64
N GLY A 239 2.27 -1.92 2.90
CA GLY A 239 2.91 -0.88 2.10
C GLY A 239 2.89 0.46 2.79
N GLY A 240 2.99 1.50 1.99
CA GLY A 240 2.88 2.88 2.47
C GLY A 240 2.71 3.84 1.31
N PRO A 241 2.15 5.03 1.57
CA PRO A 241 1.90 6.02 0.53
C PRO A 241 3.18 6.61 -0.04
N ASP A 242 4.29 6.57 0.72
CA ASP A 242 5.54 7.18 0.33
C ASP A 242 6.76 6.35 0.67
N ILE A 243 7.58 6.07 -0.33
CA ILE A 243 8.96 5.64 -0.13
C ILE A 243 9.82 6.90 0.00
N VAL A 244 10.25 7.20 1.21
CA VAL A 244 11.17 8.31 1.51
C VAL A 244 12.40 7.73 2.18
N PRO A 245 13.48 7.47 1.43
CA PRO A 245 14.66 6.81 1.98
C PRO A 245 15.22 7.55 3.19
N TRP A 246 15.41 6.82 4.29
CA TRP A 246 16.01 7.30 5.53
C TRP A 246 15.22 8.37 6.31
N GLN A 247 13.96 8.62 5.92
CA GLN A 247 13.11 9.58 6.63
C GLN A 247 12.89 9.13 8.07
N LYS A 248 13.32 9.96 9.02
CA LYS A 248 13.39 9.62 10.45
C LYS A 248 12.05 9.14 11.02
N GLY A 249 10.96 9.79 10.66
CA GLY A 249 9.62 9.43 11.13
C GLY A 249 9.25 8.00 10.71
N GLN A 250 9.37 7.68 9.44
CA GLN A 250 9.07 6.37 8.87
C GLN A 250 10.05 5.30 9.38
N MET A 251 11.34 5.64 9.51
CA MET A 251 12.36 4.73 10.05
C MET A 251 12.07 4.29 11.49
N LEU A 252 11.46 5.17 12.30
CA LEU A 252 11.07 4.86 13.68
C LEU A 252 9.71 4.15 13.78
N ASN A 253 8.89 4.22 12.75
CA ASN A 253 7.54 3.67 12.72
C ASN A 253 7.43 2.55 11.69
N SER A 254 6.73 2.76 10.58
CA SER A 254 6.36 1.72 9.62
C SER A 254 7.55 0.97 9.00
N TYR A 255 8.64 1.66 8.64
CA TYR A 255 9.76 1.02 7.93
C TYR A 255 10.51 -0.01 8.78
N ALA A 256 10.64 0.23 10.09
CA ALA A 256 11.23 -0.75 11.01
C ALA A 256 10.46 -2.09 10.97
N PHE A 257 9.13 -2.01 10.94
CA PHE A 257 8.24 -3.16 10.90
C PHE A 257 8.17 -3.80 9.51
N ILE A 258 8.04 -3.00 8.44
CA ILE A 258 8.10 -3.51 7.07
C ILE A 258 9.37 -4.35 6.88
N ARG A 259 10.53 -3.84 7.32
CA ARG A 259 11.81 -4.55 7.23
C ARG A 259 11.79 -5.91 7.94
N VAL A 260 11.19 -6.00 9.12
CA VAL A 260 11.13 -7.23 9.92
C VAL A 260 10.12 -8.23 9.35
N TYR A 261 9.04 -7.74 8.74
CA TYR A 261 7.92 -8.56 8.28
C TYR A 261 7.90 -8.80 6.77
N LYS A 262 8.79 -8.19 5.99
CA LYS A 262 8.80 -8.27 4.52
C LYS A 262 8.77 -9.68 3.94
N ASP A 263 9.33 -10.65 4.66
CA ASP A 263 9.36 -12.06 4.25
C ASP A 263 8.23 -12.90 4.90
N LYS A 264 7.39 -12.26 5.72
CA LYS A 264 6.26 -12.89 6.43
C LYS A 264 4.90 -12.49 5.84
N VAL A 265 4.85 -11.39 5.10
CA VAL A 265 3.65 -10.90 4.41
C VAL A 265 3.67 -11.30 2.94
N PRO A 266 2.52 -11.43 2.26
CA PRO A 266 2.47 -11.91 0.88
C PRO A 266 3.12 -10.92 -0.12
N VAL A 267 3.06 -9.64 0.16
CA VAL A 267 3.62 -8.58 -0.68
C VAL A 267 3.92 -7.34 0.14
N VAL A 268 5.00 -6.64 -0.22
CA VAL A 268 5.24 -5.24 0.16
C VAL A 268 5.10 -4.41 -1.11
N ALA A 269 4.11 -3.52 -1.14
CA ALA A 269 3.80 -2.68 -2.30
C ALA A 269 3.66 -1.23 -1.82
N MET A 270 4.44 -0.30 -2.39
CA MET A 270 4.56 1.06 -1.87
C MET A 270 4.57 2.10 -2.97
N ALA A 271 3.96 3.25 -2.70
CA ALA A 271 3.96 4.38 -3.61
C ALA A 271 5.16 5.33 -3.40
N VAL A 272 5.39 6.16 -4.40
CA VAL A 272 6.21 7.36 -4.36
C VAL A 272 5.33 8.48 -4.91
N GLN A 273 4.63 9.16 -4.03
CA GLN A 273 3.62 10.17 -4.41
C GLN A 273 4.22 11.57 -4.59
N GLU A 274 5.30 11.88 -3.90
CA GLU A 274 5.96 13.19 -3.99
C GLU A 274 6.49 13.44 -5.41
N PRO A 275 5.83 14.26 -6.22
CA PRO A 275 6.13 14.40 -7.64
C PRO A 275 7.47 15.09 -7.89
N THR A 276 7.87 15.99 -7.02
CA THR A 276 9.13 16.75 -7.12
C THR A 276 10.28 16.02 -6.45
N LEU A 277 9.97 15.01 -5.62
CA LEU A 277 10.95 14.29 -4.81
C LEU A 277 11.84 15.27 -4.04
N GLU A 278 11.21 16.19 -3.33
CA GLU A 278 11.89 17.27 -2.58
C GLU A 278 12.81 16.76 -1.48
N TYR A 279 12.59 15.54 -1.05
CA TYR A 279 13.46 14.87 -0.10
C TYR A 279 14.85 14.71 -0.67
N ARG A 280 15.81 15.12 0.12
CA ARG A 280 17.23 15.08 -0.26
C ARG A 280 17.92 13.95 0.47
N ASN A 281 18.78 13.28 -0.27
CA ASN A 281 19.69 12.31 0.31
C ASN A 281 20.55 13.02 1.37
N PRO A 282 20.48 12.58 2.65
CA PRO A 282 21.20 13.23 3.75
C PRO A 282 22.73 13.17 3.61
N GLU A 283 23.23 12.21 2.83
CA GLU A 283 24.67 12.05 2.61
C GLU A 283 25.21 12.99 1.51
N THR A 284 24.41 13.25 0.49
CA THR A 284 24.84 14.01 -0.69
C THR A 284 24.24 15.40 -0.79
N GLY A 285 23.18 15.69 -0.05
CA GLY A 285 22.38 16.91 -0.14
C GLY A 285 21.63 17.08 -1.48
N LYS A 286 21.67 16.08 -2.37
CA LYS A 286 21.00 16.09 -3.67
C LYS A 286 19.66 15.36 -3.64
N PRO A 287 18.74 15.61 -4.59
CA PRO A 287 17.55 14.77 -4.75
C PRO A 287 17.94 13.31 -4.93
N PHE A 288 17.10 12.41 -4.43
CA PHE A 288 17.29 10.99 -4.67
C PHE A 288 17.08 10.64 -6.15
N THR A 289 17.89 9.74 -6.66
CA THR A 289 17.72 9.15 -7.98
C THR A 289 16.77 7.96 -7.96
N ARG A 290 16.25 7.53 -9.13
CA ARG A 290 15.45 6.29 -9.26
C ARG A 290 16.18 5.09 -8.65
N ASP A 291 17.48 4.96 -8.91
CA ASP A 291 18.27 3.83 -8.41
C ASP A 291 18.40 3.85 -6.88
N GLU A 292 18.54 5.00 -6.26
CA GLU A 292 18.60 5.14 -4.80
C GLU A 292 17.26 4.77 -4.17
N PHE A 293 16.12 5.24 -4.71
CA PHE A 293 14.80 4.81 -4.29
C PHE A 293 14.62 3.30 -4.43
N THR A 294 14.91 2.77 -5.61
CA THR A 294 14.76 1.34 -5.93
C THR A 294 15.62 0.48 -5.02
N ARG A 295 16.85 0.90 -4.75
CA ARG A 295 17.77 0.19 -3.87
C ARG A 295 17.26 0.17 -2.43
N PHE A 296 16.82 1.32 -1.91
CA PHE A 296 16.24 1.39 -0.57
C PHE A 296 14.97 0.55 -0.47
N ALA A 297 14.05 0.69 -1.42
CA ALA A 297 12.81 -0.08 -1.48
C ALA A 297 13.09 -1.60 -1.48
N THR A 298 14.03 -2.04 -2.33
CA THR A 298 14.31 -3.47 -2.50
C THR A 298 15.09 -4.05 -1.32
N LEU A 299 16.23 -3.44 -0.98
CA LEU A 299 17.16 -4.03 -0.02
C LEU A 299 16.70 -3.80 1.42
N TYR A 300 16.20 -2.63 1.73
CA TYR A 300 15.77 -2.31 3.09
C TYR A 300 14.34 -2.76 3.35
N LEU A 301 13.37 -2.34 2.52
CA LEU A 301 11.95 -2.58 2.75
C LEU A 301 11.44 -3.89 2.14
N GLY A 302 12.13 -4.48 1.16
CA GLY A 302 11.68 -5.71 0.49
C GLY A 302 10.49 -5.48 -0.44
N VAL A 303 10.33 -4.27 -0.95
CA VAL A 303 9.23 -3.88 -1.85
C VAL A 303 9.30 -4.70 -3.13
N LYS A 304 8.16 -5.22 -3.55
CA LYS A 304 7.98 -5.98 -4.80
C LYS A 304 7.35 -5.14 -5.89
N ASP A 305 6.49 -4.21 -5.54
CA ASP A 305 5.80 -3.32 -6.47
C ASP A 305 5.95 -1.87 -5.99
N ILE A 306 6.51 -1.01 -6.87
CA ILE A 306 6.67 0.41 -6.61
C ILE A 306 5.70 1.17 -7.52
N PHE A 307 4.90 2.05 -6.93
CA PHE A 307 3.95 2.88 -7.64
C PHE A 307 4.47 4.31 -7.72
N TRP A 308 4.95 4.69 -8.90
CA TRP A 308 5.55 6.01 -9.14
C TRP A 308 4.50 7.03 -9.51
N SER A 309 4.44 8.16 -8.84
CA SER A 309 3.64 9.30 -9.30
C SER A 309 3.93 9.57 -10.79
N LYS A 310 2.90 9.82 -11.58
CA LYS A 310 3.02 10.21 -13.00
C LYS A 310 3.93 11.42 -13.22
N GLU A 311 4.08 12.26 -12.20
CA GLU A 311 4.93 13.45 -12.22
C GLU A 311 6.43 13.13 -12.02
N THR A 312 6.75 11.90 -11.70
CA THR A 312 8.13 11.48 -11.44
C THR A 312 9.03 11.72 -12.67
N PRO A 313 10.22 12.34 -12.52
CA PRO A 313 11.03 12.79 -13.65
C PRO A 313 11.34 11.70 -14.69
N TRP A 314 11.71 10.49 -14.25
CA TRP A 314 12.07 9.40 -15.17
C TRP A 314 10.89 8.75 -15.90
N LEU A 315 9.64 9.04 -15.52
CA LEU A 315 8.47 8.66 -16.31
C LEU A 315 8.21 9.62 -17.46
N ARG A 316 8.72 10.84 -17.38
CA ARG A 316 8.63 11.87 -18.42
C ARG A 316 9.76 11.77 -19.45
N GLU A 317 10.86 11.10 -19.11
CA GLU A 317 11.98 10.88 -20.02
C GLU A 317 11.61 9.87 -21.10
N ALA A 318 12.06 10.13 -22.32
CA ALA A 318 11.94 9.14 -23.39
C ALA A 318 12.67 7.85 -23.00
N GLN A 319 12.08 6.68 -23.26
CA GLN A 319 12.77 5.42 -23.02
C GLN A 319 14.10 5.41 -23.80
N PRO A 320 15.23 5.00 -23.18
CA PRO A 320 16.41 4.68 -23.94
C PRO A 320 16.06 3.57 -24.93
N PRO A 321 16.59 3.60 -26.17
CA PRO A 321 16.34 2.57 -27.15
C PRO A 321 16.68 1.20 -26.55
N VAL A 322 15.76 0.25 -26.68
CA VAL A 322 15.97 -1.14 -26.23
C VAL A 322 17.20 -1.65 -26.99
N SER A 323 18.28 -1.91 -26.27
CA SER A 323 19.46 -2.57 -26.88
C SER A 323 18.97 -3.88 -27.48
N PRO A 324 19.21 -4.16 -28.77
CA PRO A 324 18.79 -5.42 -29.38
C PRO A 324 19.43 -6.56 -28.58
N GLY A 325 18.59 -7.28 -27.85
CA GLY A 325 19.03 -8.42 -27.05
C GLY A 325 19.83 -9.36 -27.94
N SER A 326 20.95 -9.84 -27.43
CA SER A 326 21.77 -10.89 -28.04
C SER A 326 20.87 -12.06 -28.43
N ALA A 327 20.51 -12.12 -29.69
CA ALA A 327 19.87 -13.29 -30.23
C ALA A 327 20.83 -14.48 -29.97
N SER A 328 20.39 -15.39 -29.10
CA SER A 328 21.05 -16.66 -28.90
C SER A 328 21.16 -17.35 -30.28
N ARG A 329 22.38 -17.46 -30.81
CA ARG A 329 22.66 -18.25 -32.02
C ARG A 329 22.21 -19.68 -31.76
N PRO A 330 21.43 -20.30 -32.64
CA PRO A 330 21.21 -21.74 -32.55
C PRO A 330 22.56 -22.45 -32.79
N SER A 331 22.92 -23.28 -31.83
CA SER A 331 24.05 -24.22 -32.00
C SER A 331 23.66 -25.27 -33.03
N HIS A 332 24.42 -25.33 -34.12
CA HIS A 332 24.45 -26.46 -35.07
C HIS A 332 25.15 -27.67 -34.44
#